data_4044277147b6ba192a87b5a11cf905c5
#
_entry.id   4044277147b6ba192a87b5a11cf905c5
#
_cell.length_a   1.000
_cell.length_b   1.000
_cell.length_c   1.000
_cell.angle_alpha   90.00
_cell.angle_beta   90.00
_cell.angle_gamma   90.00
#
_symmetry.space_group_name_H-M   'P 1'
#
loop_
_entity.id
_entity.type
_entity.pdbx_description
1 polymer ?
#
loop_
_entity_poly.entity_id
_entity_poly.type
_entity_poly.pdbx_seq_one_letter_code
_entity_poly.pdbx_strand_id
1 'polypeptide(L)'
;TQGVSSAASDVYKRQVVIITGQPGILSGGYDLKVMTAGPKEAVALVTLGSTLARRLLSHPYPVIVACPGHAVAKGAFLLLSADYRIGVEGPFSIGLNEVQIGMTMHHAGIELARDRLRRSALHRSVINGEMFDPQSAVDAGFLDKVVAPDELQGAALAAARQLKKINMVAHKNTKLKVRKALLDALDNAIIQDQEHLG
;
A
#
# COMPACT_ATOMS: atom_id res chain seq x y z
N THR A 1 42.66 -2.75 8.26
CA THR A 1 41.72 -1.76 7.62
C THR A 1 40.74 -2.36 6.59
N GLN A 2 40.77 -3.68 6.32
CA GLN A 2 39.84 -4.36 5.39
C GLN A 2 38.54 -4.89 6.02
N GLY A 3 38.48 -5.01 7.36
CA GLY A 3 37.31 -5.59 8.04
C GLY A 3 36.10 -4.66 8.20
N VAL A 4 36.29 -3.35 8.18
CA VAL A 4 35.20 -2.38 8.45
C VAL A 4 34.34 -2.13 7.19
N SER A 5 34.93 -2.24 6.00
CA SER A 5 34.25 -2.00 4.71
C SER A 5 33.24 -3.10 4.38
N SER A 6 33.53 -4.37 4.71
CA SER A 6 32.62 -5.48 4.40
C SER A 6 31.39 -5.50 5.35
N ALA A 7 31.57 -5.21 6.64
CA ALA A 7 30.48 -5.16 7.61
C ALA A 7 29.51 -3.99 7.32
N ALA A 8 30.03 -2.80 6.96
CA ALA A 8 29.19 -1.67 6.58
C ALA A 8 28.42 -1.95 5.28
N SER A 9 29.04 -2.59 4.29
CA SER A 9 28.39 -2.96 3.03
C SER A 9 27.30 -4.03 3.24
N ASP A 10 27.46 -4.93 4.21
CA ASP A 10 26.45 -5.96 4.54
C ASP A 10 25.24 -5.40 5.31
N VAL A 11 25.43 -4.36 6.13
CA VAL A 11 24.32 -3.67 6.81
C VAL A 11 23.42 -2.96 5.81
N TYR A 12 23.97 -2.37 4.76
CA TYR A 12 23.18 -1.73 3.69
C TYR A 12 22.52 -2.73 2.72
N LYS A 13 22.94 -3.98 2.66
CA LYS A 13 22.45 -4.97 1.69
C LYS A 13 21.17 -5.71 2.11
N ARG A 14 20.73 -5.58 3.38
CA ARG A 14 19.57 -6.32 3.90
C ARG A 14 18.62 -5.37 4.63
N GLN A 15 17.86 -4.62 3.86
CA GLN A 15 16.89 -3.69 4.41
C GLN A 15 15.47 -4.24 4.23
N VAL A 16 14.59 -3.88 5.15
CA VAL A 16 13.16 -4.05 5.06
C VAL A 16 12.54 -2.71 5.43
N VAL A 17 11.62 -2.22 4.62
CA VAL A 17 10.88 -0.98 4.90
C VAL A 17 9.66 -1.33 5.72
N ILE A 18 9.44 -0.63 6.82
CA ILE A 18 8.20 -0.68 7.61
C ILE A 18 7.55 0.69 7.53
N ILE A 19 6.33 0.74 7.03
CA ILE A 19 5.49 1.93 7.01
C ILE A 19 4.42 1.75 8.07
N THR A 20 4.21 2.76 8.91
CA THR A 20 3.15 2.77 9.90
C THR A 20 2.54 4.16 10.03
N GLY A 21 1.41 4.26 10.72
CA GLY A 21 0.76 5.51 11.06
C GLY A 21 0.83 5.82 12.55
N GLN A 22 -0.07 6.67 13.01
CA GLN A 22 -0.28 6.96 14.41
C GLN A 22 -1.33 6.01 15.03
N PRO A 23 -1.39 5.84 16.36
CA PRO A 23 -2.41 5.02 16.99
C PRO A 23 -3.82 5.36 16.48
N GLY A 24 -4.55 4.35 16.04
CA GLY A 24 -5.91 4.48 15.50
C GLY A 24 -6.01 4.80 14.01
N ILE A 25 -4.93 5.19 13.35
CA ILE A 25 -5.01 5.58 11.93
C ILE A 25 -3.69 5.35 11.18
N LEU A 26 -3.76 4.65 10.05
CA LEU A 26 -2.68 4.63 9.06
C LEU A 26 -2.75 5.89 8.18
N SER A 27 -3.90 6.12 7.56
CA SER A 27 -4.18 7.31 6.75
C SER A 27 -5.67 7.38 6.41
N GLY A 28 -6.22 8.59 6.40
CA GLY A 28 -7.60 8.89 5.97
C GLY A 28 -7.73 9.27 4.49
N GLY A 29 -6.65 9.21 3.72
CA GLY A 29 -6.66 9.59 2.32
C GLY A 29 -5.78 10.78 1.98
N TYR A 30 -6.09 11.46 0.88
CA TYR A 30 -5.41 12.69 0.46
C TYR A 30 -5.88 13.90 1.27
N ASP A 31 -5.02 14.93 1.35
CA ASP A 31 -5.40 16.21 1.93
C ASP A 31 -6.55 16.85 1.14
N LEU A 32 -7.72 16.94 1.79
CA LEU A 32 -8.93 17.48 1.15
C LEU A 32 -8.79 18.95 0.74
N LYS A 33 -7.97 19.75 1.43
CA LYS A 33 -7.71 21.13 1.06
C LYS A 33 -7.02 21.22 -0.30
N VAL A 34 -6.06 20.32 -0.54
CA VAL A 34 -5.36 20.22 -1.83
C VAL A 34 -6.30 19.65 -2.90
N MET A 35 -7.08 18.61 -2.56
CA MET A 35 -8.02 17.99 -3.50
C MET A 35 -9.12 18.96 -3.97
N THR A 36 -9.51 19.92 -3.13
CA THR A 36 -10.56 20.92 -3.45
C THR A 36 -10.00 22.26 -3.91
N ALA A 37 -8.70 22.45 -3.94
CA ALA A 37 -8.07 23.69 -4.39
C ALA A 37 -8.25 23.94 -5.90
N GLY A 38 -8.29 22.87 -6.69
CA GLY A 38 -8.54 22.92 -8.12
C GLY A 38 -8.20 21.60 -8.81
N PRO A 39 -8.67 21.42 -10.06
CA PRO A 39 -8.39 20.18 -10.81
C PRO A 39 -6.90 19.89 -10.95
N LYS A 40 -6.09 20.91 -11.22
CA LYS A 40 -4.64 20.77 -11.39
C LYS A 40 -3.94 20.26 -10.12
N GLU A 41 -4.31 20.81 -8.98
CA GLU A 41 -3.77 20.43 -7.67
C GLU A 41 -4.20 19.00 -7.31
N ALA A 42 -5.46 18.65 -7.57
CA ALA A 42 -5.98 17.31 -7.35
C ALA A 42 -5.25 16.28 -8.23
N VAL A 43 -5.09 16.54 -9.52
CA VAL A 43 -4.36 15.67 -10.46
C VAL A 43 -2.91 15.49 -10.01
N ALA A 44 -2.21 16.56 -9.64
CA ALA A 44 -0.84 16.51 -9.19
C ALA A 44 -0.70 15.62 -7.94
N LEU A 45 -1.63 15.74 -6.97
CA LEU A 45 -1.61 14.96 -5.73
C LEU A 45 -1.92 13.48 -6.00
N VAL A 46 -2.92 13.17 -6.84
CA VAL A 46 -3.26 11.79 -7.23
C VAL A 46 -2.10 11.15 -7.98
N THR A 47 -1.47 11.86 -8.91
CA THR A 47 -0.29 11.41 -9.66
C THR A 47 0.87 11.08 -8.72
N LEU A 48 1.15 11.97 -7.77
CA LEU A 48 2.21 11.74 -6.77
C LEU A 48 1.92 10.49 -5.94
N GLY A 49 0.67 10.32 -5.50
CA GLY A 49 0.27 9.16 -4.73
C GLY A 49 0.33 7.85 -5.53
N SER A 50 -0.07 7.85 -6.78
CA SER A 50 0.01 6.68 -7.67
C SER A 50 1.46 6.32 -7.99
N THR A 51 2.31 7.32 -8.21
CA THR A 51 3.77 7.16 -8.37
C THR A 51 4.40 6.55 -7.12
N LEU A 52 4.00 6.99 -5.92
CA LEU A 52 4.46 6.38 -4.66
C LEU A 52 4.06 4.90 -4.59
N ALA A 53 2.82 4.56 -4.89
CA ALA A 53 2.34 3.17 -4.91
C ALA A 53 3.17 2.30 -5.86
N ARG A 54 3.39 2.79 -7.07
CA ARG A 54 4.22 2.12 -8.08
C ARG A 54 5.66 1.92 -7.59
N ARG A 55 6.25 2.92 -6.92
CA ARG A 55 7.60 2.82 -6.33
C ARG A 55 7.69 1.80 -5.20
N LEU A 56 6.69 1.72 -4.33
CA LEU A 56 6.62 0.72 -3.26
C LEU A 56 6.52 -0.69 -3.84
N LEU A 57 5.68 -0.89 -4.87
CA LEU A 57 5.51 -2.17 -5.55
C LEU A 57 6.79 -2.66 -6.25
N SER A 58 7.61 -1.75 -6.77
CA SER A 58 8.89 -2.07 -7.43
C SER A 58 10.11 -1.93 -6.51
N HIS A 59 9.91 -1.58 -5.23
CA HIS A 59 11.00 -1.37 -4.29
C HIS A 59 11.88 -2.61 -4.16
N PRO A 60 13.22 -2.49 -4.22
CA PRO A 60 14.12 -3.64 -4.24
C PRO A 60 14.11 -4.49 -2.96
N TYR A 61 13.67 -3.92 -1.86
CA TYR A 61 13.57 -4.59 -0.56
C TYR A 61 12.10 -4.83 -0.18
N PRO A 62 11.82 -5.79 0.73
CA PRO A 62 10.47 -5.99 1.24
C PRO A 62 9.89 -4.73 1.89
N VAL A 63 8.61 -4.47 1.61
CA VAL A 63 7.83 -3.37 2.19
C VAL A 63 6.73 -3.98 3.06
N ILE A 64 6.73 -3.64 4.33
CA ILE A 64 5.69 -4.00 5.30
C ILE A 64 4.87 -2.76 5.60
N VAL A 65 3.55 -2.87 5.63
CA VAL A 65 2.69 -1.86 6.23
C VAL A 65 2.13 -2.42 7.53
N ALA A 66 2.43 -1.73 8.63
CA ALA A 66 1.85 -1.96 9.95
C ALA A 66 0.72 -0.93 10.15
N CYS A 67 -0.52 -1.37 9.98
CA CYS A 67 -1.71 -0.53 10.00
C CYS A 67 -2.29 -0.45 11.40
N PRO A 68 -2.13 0.68 12.13
CA PRO A 68 -2.55 0.80 13.52
C PRO A 68 -4.03 1.18 13.70
N GLY A 69 -4.83 1.15 12.64
CA GLY A 69 -6.23 1.55 12.68
C GLY A 69 -6.85 1.79 11.31
N HIS A 70 -7.55 2.92 11.16
CA HIS A 70 -8.22 3.26 9.90
C HIS A 70 -7.24 3.38 8.73
N ALA A 71 -7.62 2.81 7.58
CA ALA A 71 -6.91 2.95 6.31
C ALA A 71 -7.94 3.17 5.18
N VAL A 72 -8.18 4.43 4.85
CA VAL A 72 -9.27 4.83 3.94
C VAL A 72 -8.68 5.49 2.71
N ALA A 73 -9.27 5.26 1.54
CA ALA A 73 -8.86 5.86 0.26
C ALA A 73 -7.36 5.66 0.02
N LYS A 74 -6.55 6.72 -0.05
CA LYS A 74 -5.09 6.61 -0.20
C LYS A 74 -4.43 5.75 0.89
N GLY A 75 -4.98 5.71 2.10
CA GLY A 75 -4.52 4.82 3.17
C GLY A 75 -4.67 3.34 2.81
N ALA A 76 -5.80 2.96 2.21
CA ALA A 76 -6.01 1.60 1.71
C ALA A 76 -5.09 1.28 0.50
N PHE A 77 -4.85 2.24 -0.40
CA PHE A 77 -3.88 2.04 -1.49
C PHE A 77 -2.44 1.83 -0.99
N LEU A 78 -2.05 2.40 0.15
CA LEU A 78 -0.76 2.09 0.77
C LEU A 78 -0.68 0.61 1.20
N LEU A 79 -1.77 0.06 1.76
CA LEU A 79 -1.86 -1.37 2.05
C LEU A 79 -1.67 -2.20 0.78
N LEU A 80 -2.42 -1.88 -0.28
CA LEU A 80 -2.35 -2.60 -1.56
C LEU A 80 -0.97 -2.51 -2.24
N SER A 81 -0.14 -1.54 -1.86
CA SER A 81 1.20 -1.31 -2.42
C SER A 81 2.32 -2.05 -1.68
N ALA A 82 2.01 -2.74 -0.58
CA ALA A 82 3.00 -3.42 0.26
C ALA A 82 3.20 -4.89 -0.12
N ASP A 83 4.30 -5.47 0.36
CA ASP A 83 4.57 -6.91 0.26
C ASP A 83 3.91 -7.70 1.39
N TYR A 84 3.78 -7.08 2.57
CA TYR A 84 3.13 -7.69 3.73
C TYR A 84 2.40 -6.63 4.56
N ARG A 85 1.19 -6.97 5.04
CA ARG A 85 0.26 -6.02 5.63
C ARG A 85 -0.31 -6.59 6.92
N ILE A 86 -0.04 -5.90 8.03
CA ILE A 86 -0.51 -6.29 9.36
C ILE A 86 -1.43 -5.20 9.87
N GLY A 87 -2.68 -5.54 10.18
CA GLY A 87 -3.63 -4.66 10.83
C GLY A 87 -3.78 -4.96 12.31
N VAL A 88 -4.55 -4.13 13.00
CA VAL A 88 -4.93 -4.33 14.38
C VAL A 88 -6.43 -4.58 14.52
N GLU A 89 -6.80 -5.33 15.57
CA GLU A 89 -8.18 -5.46 16.02
C GLU A 89 -8.74 -4.12 16.47
N GLY A 90 -10.04 -3.93 16.32
CA GLY A 90 -10.74 -2.74 16.80
C GLY A 90 -11.81 -2.24 15.82
N PRO A 91 -12.54 -1.18 16.19
CA PRO A 91 -13.62 -0.61 15.39
C PRO A 91 -13.07 0.29 14.28
N PHE A 92 -12.20 -0.26 13.44
CA PHE A 92 -11.53 0.47 12.36
C PHE A 92 -12.17 0.16 11.02
N SER A 93 -12.08 1.12 10.09
CA SER A 93 -12.57 1.00 8.72
C SER A 93 -11.40 0.98 7.75
N ILE A 94 -11.40 -0.02 6.87
CA ILE A 94 -10.38 -0.21 5.82
C ILE A 94 -11.11 -0.33 4.48
N GLY A 95 -10.74 0.48 3.50
CA GLY A 95 -11.40 0.39 2.20
C GLY A 95 -11.25 1.62 1.32
N LEU A 96 -11.92 1.55 0.19
CA LEU A 96 -11.91 2.54 -0.89
C LEU A 96 -13.29 3.24 -0.91
N ASN A 97 -13.38 4.42 -0.33
CA ASN A 97 -14.64 5.13 -0.15
C ASN A 97 -14.91 6.21 -1.21
N GLU A 98 -14.13 6.25 -2.29
CA GLU A 98 -14.18 7.29 -3.31
C GLU A 98 -15.60 7.49 -3.84
N VAL A 99 -16.30 6.41 -4.23
CA VAL A 99 -17.67 6.51 -4.75
C VAL A 99 -18.68 6.95 -3.69
N GLN A 100 -18.45 6.65 -2.41
CA GLN A 100 -19.32 7.11 -1.31
C GLN A 100 -19.25 8.63 -1.11
N ILE A 101 -18.12 9.25 -1.43
CA ILE A 101 -17.92 10.70 -1.35
C ILE A 101 -18.12 11.41 -2.69
N GLY A 102 -18.70 10.71 -3.69
CA GLY A 102 -19.01 11.28 -5.00
C GLY A 102 -17.84 11.39 -5.97
N MET A 103 -16.73 10.71 -5.69
CA MET A 103 -15.56 10.69 -6.57
C MET A 103 -15.55 9.43 -7.45
N THR A 104 -15.28 9.61 -8.74
CA THR A 104 -14.96 8.48 -9.62
C THR A 104 -13.59 7.91 -9.24
N MET A 105 -13.50 6.58 -9.14
CA MET A 105 -12.23 5.91 -8.89
C MET A 105 -11.26 6.15 -10.04
N HIS A 106 -10.06 6.61 -9.73
CA HIS A 106 -8.99 6.84 -10.71
C HIS A 106 -8.40 5.52 -11.24
N HIS A 107 -7.88 5.53 -12.47
CA HIS A 107 -7.41 4.33 -13.16
C HIS A 107 -6.33 3.57 -12.38
N ALA A 108 -5.33 4.26 -11.85
CA ALA A 108 -4.27 3.63 -11.05
C ALA A 108 -4.82 2.94 -9.79
N GLY A 109 -5.84 3.50 -9.16
CA GLY A 109 -6.53 2.87 -8.02
C GLY A 109 -7.26 1.59 -8.40
N ILE A 110 -7.90 1.56 -9.57
CA ILE A 110 -8.57 0.37 -10.11
C ILE A 110 -7.56 -0.75 -10.35
N GLU A 111 -6.41 -0.45 -10.97
CA GLU A 111 -5.39 -1.45 -11.26
C GLU A 111 -4.76 -2.02 -9.97
N LEU A 112 -4.49 -1.18 -8.96
CA LEU A 112 -4.05 -1.65 -7.64
C LEU A 112 -5.07 -2.58 -6.99
N ALA A 113 -6.35 -2.20 -6.98
CA ALA A 113 -7.40 -3.01 -6.41
C ALA A 113 -7.58 -4.34 -7.15
N ARG A 114 -7.53 -4.30 -8.48
CA ARG A 114 -7.69 -5.49 -9.35
C ARG A 114 -6.62 -6.55 -9.10
N ASP A 115 -5.36 -6.13 -8.89
CA ASP A 115 -4.25 -7.06 -8.64
C ASP A 115 -4.27 -7.63 -7.22
N ARG A 116 -4.71 -6.84 -6.24
CA ARG A 116 -4.48 -7.15 -4.83
C ARG A 116 -5.69 -7.68 -4.09
N LEU A 117 -6.90 -7.24 -4.46
CA LEU A 117 -8.13 -7.70 -3.81
C LEU A 117 -8.57 -9.06 -4.34
N ARG A 118 -9.21 -9.82 -3.48
CA ARG A 118 -9.90 -11.03 -3.92
C ARG A 118 -11.01 -10.67 -4.91
N ARG A 119 -11.21 -11.51 -5.90
CA ARG A 119 -12.21 -11.30 -6.95
C ARG A 119 -13.61 -10.99 -6.42
N SER A 120 -14.00 -11.66 -5.33
CA SER A 120 -15.29 -11.46 -4.65
C SER A 120 -15.41 -10.10 -3.95
N ALA A 121 -14.31 -9.48 -3.57
CA ALA A 121 -14.29 -8.19 -2.88
C ALA A 121 -14.08 -7.00 -3.83
N LEU A 122 -13.51 -7.22 -5.02
CA LEU A 122 -13.14 -6.17 -5.96
C LEU A 122 -14.32 -5.22 -6.28
N HIS A 123 -15.44 -5.77 -6.76
CA HIS A 123 -16.60 -4.94 -7.13
C HIS A 123 -17.24 -4.28 -5.90
N ARG A 124 -17.30 -4.98 -4.78
CA ARG A 124 -17.82 -4.44 -3.52
C ARG A 124 -16.98 -3.24 -3.05
N SER A 125 -15.66 -3.35 -3.14
CA SER A 125 -14.74 -2.29 -2.75
C SER A 125 -14.75 -1.11 -3.72
N VAL A 126 -14.56 -1.36 -5.02
CA VAL A 126 -14.30 -0.30 -6.00
C VAL A 126 -15.59 0.33 -6.53
N ILE A 127 -16.61 -0.50 -6.84
CA ILE A 127 -17.86 -0.01 -7.43
C ILE A 127 -18.85 0.44 -6.35
N ASN A 128 -18.93 -0.30 -5.24
CA ASN A 128 -19.91 -0.02 -4.18
C ASN A 128 -19.32 0.79 -3.01
N GLY A 129 -17.99 0.96 -2.97
CA GLY A 129 -17.31 1.69 -1.90
C GLY A 129 -17.40 1.01 -0.53
N GLU A 130 -17.60 -0.31 -0.48
CA GLU A 130 -17.77 -1.02 0.78
C GLU A 130 -16.53 -0.90 1.66
N MET A 131 -16.77 -0.59 2.93
CA MET A 131 -15.75 -0.51 3.96
C MET A 131 -15.75 -1.79 4.79
N PHE A 132 -14.57 -2.25 5.16
CA PHE A 132 -14.36 -3.51 5.88
C PHE A 132 -13.83 -3.23 7.28
N ASP A 133 -14.28 -3.99 8.28
CA ASP A 133 -13.58 -4.13 9.55
C ASP A 133 -12.23 -4.86 9.34
N PRO A 134 -11.30 -4.83 10.30
CA PRO A 134 -9.97 -5.40 10.11
C PRO A 134 -9.98 -6.89 9.73
N GLN A 135 -10.88 -7.70 10.31
CA GLN A 135 -10.93 -9.12 10.01
C GLN A 135 -11.50 -9.38 8.60
N SER A 136 -12.58 -8.69 8.24
CA SER A 136 -13.15 -8.76 6.89
C SER A 136 -12.17 -8.18 5.84
N ALA A 137 -11.31 -7.24 6.21
CA ALA A 137 -10.25 -6.69 5.35
C ALA A 137 -9.17 -7.74 5.00
N VAL A 138 -8.92 -8.73 5.88
CA VAL A 138 -8.08 -9.89 5.54
C VAL A 138 -8.77 -10.73 4.47
N ASP A 139 -10.06 -11.00 4.62
CA ASP A 139 -10.84 -11.78 3.66
C ASP A 139 -10.98 -11.05 2.31
N ALA A 140 -11.07 -9.74 2.33
CA ALA A 140 -11.12 -8.93 1.11
C ALA A 140 -9.75 -8.84 0.39
N GLY A 141 -8.65 -8.98 1.09
CA GLY A 141 -7.29 -8.89 0.55
C GLY A 141 -6.58 -7.55 0.80
N PHE A 142 -7.11 -6.69 1.67
CA PHE A 142 -6.42 -5.47 2.12
C PHE A 142 -5.31 -5.76 3.14
N LEU A 143 -5.52 -6.75 4.01
CA LEU A 143 -4.57 -7.18 5.02
C LEU A 143 -4.17 -8.65 4.81
N ASP A 144 -3.02 -9.03 5.37
CA ASP A 144 -2.57 -10.42 5.42
C ASP A 144 -2.87 -11.06 6.78
N LYS A 145 -2.89 -10.25 7.84
CA LYS A 145 -3.31 -10.67 9.18
C LYS A 145 -3.70 -9.50 10.07
N VAL A 146 -4.37 -9.80 11.16
CA VAL A 146 -4.73 -8.89 12.25
C VAL A 146 -4.10 -9.39 13.55
N VAL A 147 -3.68 -8.47 14.40
CA VAL A 147 -3.11 -8.72 15.74
C VAL A 147 -3.73 -7.75 16.76
N ALA A 148 -3.52 -8.00 18.06
CA ALA A 148 -3.89 -7.04 19.09
C ALA A 148 -3.10 -5.72 18.92
N PRO A 149 -3.67 -4.55 19.28
CA PRO A 149 -3.04 -3.24 19.04
C PRO A 149 -1.64 -3.10 19.65
N ASP A 150 -1.41 -3.65 20.82
CA ASP A 150 -0.11 -3.65 21.51
C ASP A 150 0.92 -4.60 20.90
N GLU A 151 0.49 -5.57 20.09
CA GLU A 151 1.35 -6.52 19.39
C GLU A 151 1.84 -6.00 18.03
N LEU A 152 1.25 -4.95 17.46
CA LEU A 152 1.51 -4.51 16.08
C LEU A 152 3.00 -4.27 15.79
N GLN A 153 3.67 -3.53 16.66
CA GLN A 153 5.08 -3.21 16.48
C GLN A 153 5.95 -4.48 16.56
N GLY A 154 5.68 -5.34 17.53
CA GLY A 154 6.36 -6.63 17.69
C GLY A 154 6.18 -7.54 16.48
N ALA A 155 4.95 -7.63 15.96
CA ALA A 155 4.62 -8.42 14.78
C ALA A 155 5.30 -7.89 13.50
N ALA A 156 5.33 -6.57 13.30
CA ALA A 156 6.00 -5.95 12.17
C ALA A 156 7.52 -6.18 12.20
N LEU A 157 8.14 -6.01 13.38
CA LEU A 157 9.57 -6.29 13.56
C LEU A 157 9.90 -7.77 13.39
N ALA A 158 9.05 -8.68 13.86
CA ALA A 158 9.23 -10.11 13.66
C ALA A 158 9.16 -10.48 12.17
N ALA A 159 8.18 -9.96 11.44
CA ALA A 159 8.07 -10.13 10.00
C ALA A 159 9.30 -9.58 9.27
N ALA A 160 9.78 -8.39 9.64
CA ALA A 160 10.98 -7.80 9.06
C ALA A 160 12.22 -8.65 9.30
N ARG A 161 12.39 -9.21 10.50
CA ARG A 161 13.51 -10.13 10.82
C ARG A 161 13.47 -11.39 9.96
N GLN A 162 12.31 -11.95 9.68
CA GLN A 162 12.16 -13.10 8.79
C GLN A 162 12.49 -12.74 7.35
N LEU A 163 11.95 -11.63 6.85
CA LEU A 163 12.19 -11.16 5.49
C LEU A 163 13.65 -10.76 5.25
N LYS A 164 14.37 -10.32 6.27
CA LYS A 164 15.82 -10.08 6.15
C LYS A 164 16.66 -11.34 5.89
N LYS A 165 16.14 -12.53 6.13
CA LYS A 165 16.85 -13.80 5.90
C LYS A 165 16.82 -14.24 4.44
N ILE A 166 15.89 -13.72 3.62
CA ILE A 166 15.77 -14.09 2.21
C ILE A 166 16.89 -13.45 1.37
N ASN A 167 17.18 -14.03 0.22
CA ASN A 167 18.11 -13.45 -0.74
C ASN A 167 17.47 -12.23 -1.41
N MET A 168 18.01 -11.04 -1.19
CA MET A 168 17.43 -9.78 -1.67
C MET A 168 17.48 -9.62 -3.19
N VAL A 169 18.47 -10.21 -3.86
CA VAL A 169 18.56 -10.19 -5.33
C VAL A 169 17.46 -11.07 -5.91
N ALA A 170 17.29 -12.28 -5.39
CA ALA A 170 16.22 -13.18 -5.80
C ALA A 170 14.84 -12.58 -5.49
N HIS A 171 14.65 -11.98 -4.30
CA HIS A 171 13.42 -11.27 -3.93
C HIS A 171 13.08 -10.18 -4.94
N LYS A 172 14.00 -9.24 -5.18
CA LYS A 172 13.81 -8.15 -6.14
C LYS A 172 13.41 -8.67 -7.53
N ASN A 173 14.18 -9.61 -8.05
CA ASN A 173 13.97 -10.13 -9.40
C ASN A 173 12.64 -10.88 -9.52
N THR A 174 12.26 -11.67 -8.51
CA THR A 174 10.98 -12.38 -8.45
C THR A 174 9.82 -11.38 -8.35
N LYS A 175 9.92 -10.41 -7.44
CA LYS A 175 8.92 -9.36 -7.23
C LYS A 175 8.62 -8.60 -8.53
N LEU A 176 9.66 -8.17 -9.25
CA LEU A 176 9.49 -7.45 -10.52
C LEU A 176 8.87 -8.35 -11.61
N LYS A 177 9.21 -9.63 -11.66
CA LYS A 177 8.60 -10.58 -12.60
C LYS A 177 7.12 -10.81 -12.30
N VAL A 178 6.79 -11.07 -11.03
CA VAL A 178 5.40 -11.30 -10.59
C VAL A 178 4.53 -10.08 -10.84
N ARG A 179 5.05 -8.88 -10.58
CA ARG A 179 4.32 -7.62 -10.68
C ARG A 179 4.45 -6.92 -12.03
N LYS A 180 5.08 -7.55 -13.02
CA LYS A 180 5.33 -6.89 -14.31
C LYS A 180 4.05 -6.34 -14.94
N ALA A 181 3.01 -7.15 -15.03
CA ALA A 181 1.73 -6.73 -15.61
C ALA A 181 1.08 -5.57 -14.85
N LEU A 182 1.09 -5.62 -13.50
CA LEU A 182 0.59 -4.52 -12.67
C LEU A 182 1.41 -3.25 -12.85
N LEU A 183 2.74 -3.34 -12.88
CA LEU A 183 3.61 -2.16 -13.04
C LEU A 183 3.41 -1.50 -14.39
N ASP A 184 3.28 -2.29 -15.47
CA ASP A 184 2.99 -1.78 -16.82
C ASP A 184 1.59 -1.14 -16.87
N ALA A 185 0.58 -1.75 -16.22
CA ALA A 185 -0.77 -1.20 -16.14
C ALA A 185 -0.82 0.10 -15.34
N LEU A 186 -0.07 0.19 -14.23
CA LEU A 186 0.03 1.41 -13.43
C LEU A 186 0.72 2.56 -14.18
N ASP A 187 1.78 2.28 -14.93
CA ASP A 187 2.45 3.30 -15.74
C ASP A 187 1.48 3.92 -16.77
N ASN A 188 0.67 3.10 -17.43
CA ASN A 188 -0.38 3.55 -18.35
C ASN A 188 -1.53 4.27 -17.62
N ALA A 189 -1.99 3.73 -16.50
CA ALA A 189 -3.09 4.31 -15.72
C ALA A 189 -2.74 5.70 -15.16
N ILE A 190 -1.50 5.92 -14.72
CA ILE A 190 -1.03 7.23 -14.25
C ILE A 190 -1.11 8.27 -15.37
N ILE A 191 -0.77 7.90 -16.61
CA ILE A 191 -0.88 8.79 -17.78
C ILE A 191 -2.36 9.11 -18.04
N GLN A 192 -3.23 8.09 -18.06
CA GLN A 192 -4.66 8.27 -18.25
C GLN A 192 -5.29 9.17 -17.18
N ASP A 193 -4.90 8.99 -15.91
CA ASP A 193 -5.37 9.83 -14.81
C ASP A 193 -4.97 11.30 -14.99
N GLN A 194 -3.77 11.57 -15.52
CA GLN A 194 -3.32 12.93 -15.83
C GLN A 194 -4.13 13.59 -16.95
N GLU A 195 -4.57 12.81 -17.95
CA GLU A 195 -5.35 13.32 -19.10
C GLU A 195 -6.83 13.53 -18.76
N HIS A 196 -7.42 12.71 -17.88
CA HIS A 196 -8.87 12.70 -17.62
C HIS A 196 -9.29 13.45 -16.35
N LEU A 197 -8.38 13.67 -15.40
CA LEU A 197 -8.64 14.45 -14.19
C LEU A 197 -8.20 15.92 -14.33
N GLY A 198 -7.53 16.26 -15.42
CA GLY A 198 -7.06 17.61 -15.76
C GLY A 198 -8.07 18.37 -16.68
#